data_3290336afca9302bce11d9bf17a5a5f9
#
_entry.id   3290336afca9302bce11d9bf17a5a5f9
#
_cell.length_a   1.000
_cell.length_b   1.000
_cell.length_c   1.000
_cell.angle_alpha   90.00
_cell.angle_beta   90.00
_cell.angle_gamma   90.00
#
_symmetry.space_group_name_H-M   'P 1'
#
loop_
_entity.id
_entity.type
_entity.pdbx_description
1 polymer ?
#
loop_
_entity_poly.entity_id
_entity_poly.type
_entity_poly.pdbx_seq_one_letter_code
_entity_poly.pdbx_strand_id
1 'polypeptide(L)'
;MLFRSGKSATAADGELTKKLLSAVGVAFQVKESLLDAVTGLSGSGPAYVYQFIEALSDGGVAAGLPRDVATKLAAQTVLGAAKMVLETGQHPGALKDQVTSPGGTTIEGLHELEKGQLRATVINAVRAATEKSKKLGQG
;
A
#
# COMPACT_ATOMS: atom_id res chain seq x y z
N MET A 1 10.54 -1.53 -6.10
CA MET A 1 10.55 -1.65 -7.59
C MET A 1 10.48 -3.11 -8.01
N LEU A 2 9.95 -3.39 -9.19
CA LEU A 2 9.83 -4.75 -9.72
C LEU A 2 10.34 -4.77 -11.15
N PHE A 3 10.97 -5.86 -11.54
CA PHE A 3 11.52 -6.03 -12.87
C PHE A 3 11.40 -7.50 -13.33
N ARG A 4 11.45 -7.70 -14.61
CA ARG A 4 11.62 -9.01 -15.23
C ARG A 4 12.89 -9.04 -16.06
N SER A 5 13.50 -10.21 -16.20
CA SER A 5 14.59 -10.43 -17.13
C SER A 5 14.04 -10.76 -18.52
N GLY A 6 14.58 -10.13 -19.56
CA GLY A 6 14.32 -10.48 -20.94
C GLY A 6 14.95 -11.83 -21.31
N LYS A 7 14.64 -12.35 -22.51
CA LYS A 7 15.13 -13.66 -22.98
C LYS A 7 16.65 -13.77 -23.06
N SER A 8 17.35 -12.65 -23.30
CA SER A 8 18.82 -12.60 -23.43
C SER A 8 19.54 -12.20 -22.15
N ALA A 9 18.80 -11.92 -21.06
CA ALA A 9 19.40 -11.51 -19.80
C ALA A 9 19.95 -12.73 -19.06
N THR A 10 21.16 -12.56 -18.49
CA THR A 10 21.80 -13.54 -17.64
C THR A 10 21.39 -13.40 -16.18
N ALA A 11 21.74 -14.36 -15.33
CA ALA A 11 21.55 -14.25 -13.90
C ALA A 11 22.32 -13.04 -13.31
N ALA A 12 23.51 -12.75 -13.81
CA ALA A 12 24.33 -11.61 -13.39
C ALA A 12 23.64 -10.25 -13.69
N ASP A 13 22.96 -10.12 -14.83
CA ASP A 13 22.18 -8.93 -15.17
C ASP A 13 21.01 -8.73 -14.20
N GLY A 14 20.35 -9.83 -13.81
CA GLY A 14 19.29 -9.81 -12.81
C GLY A 14 19.78 -9.31 -11.45
N GLU A 15 20.90 -9.85 -10.96
CA GLU A 15 21.49 -9.44 -9.68
C GLU A 15 21.97 -7.99 -9.70
N LEU A 16 22.59 -7.55 -10.79
CA LEU A 16 23.01 -6.15 -10.97
C LEU A 16 21.79 -5.22 -10.93
N THR A 17 20.74 -5.56 -11.68
CA THR A 17 19.49 -4.78 -11.72
C THR A 17 18.87 -4.68 -10.33
N LYS A 18 18.77 -5.81 -9.62
CA LYS A 18 18.28 -5.85 -8.26
C LYS A 18 19.08 -4.94 -7.32
N LYS A 19 20.42 -5.01 -7.39
CA LYS A 19 21.31 -4.18 -6.58
C LYS A 19 21.09 -2.68 -6.85
N LEU A 20 21.01 -2.27 -8.10
CA LEU A 20 20.77 -0.87 -8.47
C LEU A 20 19.41 -0.37 -7.99
N LEU A 21 18.35 -1.14 -8.22
CA LEU A 21 17.00 -0.76 -7.80
C LEU A 21 16.81 -0.77 -6.28
N SER A 22 17.56 -1.63 -5.56
CA SER A 22 17.51 -1.69 -4.10
C SER A 22 18.13 -0.46 -3.41
N ALA A 23 18.90 0.36 -4.12
CA ALA A 23 19.41 1.62 -3.60
C ALA A 23 18.32 2.69 -3.37
N VAL A 24 17.16 2.54 -4.02
CA VAL A 24 16.03 3.50 -3.94
C VAL A 24 14.73 2.87 -3.43
N GLY A 25 14.81 1.68 -2.84
CA GLY A 25 13.65 0.99 -2.25
C GLY A 25 13.77 -0.52 -2.35
N VAL A 26 12.67 -1.24 -2.18
CA VAL A 26 12.64 -2.71 -2.28
C VAL A 26 12.55 -3.14 -3.74
N ALA A 27 13.38 -4.10 -4.15
CA ALA A 27 13.39 -4.62 -5.52
C ALA A 27 13.17 -6.14 -5.54
N PHE A 28 12.23 -6.58 -6.36
CA PHE A 28 11.94 -8.00 -6.59
C PHE A 28 11.94 -8.31 -8.08
N GLN A 29 12.56 -9.43 -8.44
CA GLN A 29 12.42 -10.02 -9.76
C GLN A 29 11.15 -10.88 -9.79
N VAL A 30 10.28 -10.63 -10.77
CA VAL A 30 9.01 -11.36 -10.91
C VAL A 30 8.83 -11.89 -12.32
N LYS A 31 7.93 -12.87 -12.48
CA LYS A 31 7.50 -13.33 -13.81
C LYS A 31 6.71 -12.22 -14.50
N GLU A 32 6.83 -12.15 -15.83
CA GLU A 32 6.10 -11.15 -16.64
C GLU A 32 4.59 -11.17 -16.39
N SER A 33 4.00 -12.34 -16.25
CA SER A 33 2.56 -12.52 -15.98
C SER A 33 2.07 -11.85 -14.68
N LEU A 34 2.98 -11.42 -13.81
CA LEU A 34 2.66 -10.72 -12.56
C LEU A 34 2.79 -9.20 -12.64
N LEU A 35 3.34 -8.66 -13.73
CA LEU A 35 3.61 -7.21 -13.85
C LEU A 35 2.34 -6.36 -13.81
N ASP A 36 1.22 -6.87 -14.38
CA ASP A 36 -0.06 -6.17 -14.31
C ASP A 36 -0.60 -6.07 -12.87
N ALA A 37 -0.45 -7.15 -12.10
CA ALA A 37 -0.81 -7.14 -10.69
C ALA A 37 0.08 -6.18 -9.87
N VAL A 38 1.36 -6.10 -10.23
CA VAL A 38 2.27 -5.11 -9.66
C VAL A 38 1.84 -3.69 -9.99
N THR A 39 1.43 -3.43 -11.22
CA THR A 39 0.91 -2.13 -11.64
C THR A 39 -0.33 -1.76 -10.83
N GLY A 40 -1.28 -2.69 -10.69
CA GLY A 40 -2.50 -2.48 -9.90
C GLY A 40 -2.25 -2.21 -8.42
N LEU A 41 -1.25 -2.90 -7.82
CA LEU A 41 -0.92 -2.77 -6.41
C LEU A 41 0.01 -1.58 -6.13
N SER A 42 1.18 -1.52 -6.75
CA SER A 42 2.23 -0.56 -6.39
C SER A 42 2.38 0.60 -7.37
N GLY A 43 1.99 0.42 -8.63
CA GLY A 43 1.95 1.51 -9.61
C GLY A 43 0.79 2.47 -9.32
N SER A 44 -0.41 1.93 -9.13
CA SER A 44 -1.62 2.72 -8.83
C SER A 44 -1.80 2.98 -7.33
N GLY A 45 -1.17 2.18 -6.47
CA GLY A 45 -1.31 2.21 -5.02
C GLY A 45 -1.10 3.56 -4.34
N PRO A 46 -0.13 4.41 -4.76
CA PRO A 46 0.04 5.73 -4.18
C PRO A 46 -1.23 6.57 -4.19
N ALA A 47 -2.05 6.49 -5.25
CA ALA A 47 -3.32 7.22 -5.34
C ALA A 47 -4.32 6.75 -4.26
N TYR A 48 -4.38 5.44 -3.99
CA TYR A 48 -5.25 4.89 -2.94
C TYR A 48 -4.82 5.36 -1.56
N VAL A 49 -3.50 5.42 -1.33
CA VAL A 49 -2.92 5.88 -0.07
C VAL A 49 -3.16 7.37 0.11
N TYR A 50 -3.03 8.19 -0.94
CA TYR A 50 -3.35 9.64 -0.85
C TYR A 50 -4.82 9.87 -0.48
N GLN A 51 -5.75 9.14 -1.10
CA GLN A 51 -7.16 9.21 -0.76
C GLN A 51 -7.43 8.78 0.69
N PHE A 52 -6.73 7.76 1.17
CA PHE A 52 -6.82 7.31 2.57
C PHE A 52 -6.29 8.37 3.55
N ILE A 53 -5.13 9.00 3.24
CA ILE A 53 -4.55 10.08 4.05
C ILE A 53 -5.51 11.29 4.08
N GLU A 54 -6.09 11.64 2.94
CA GLU A 54 -7.07 12.72 2.85
C GLU A 54 -8.30 12.44 3.73
N ALA A 55 -8.87 11.24 3.64
CA ALA A 55 -10.00 10.82 4.47
C ALA A 55 -9.69 10.86 5.97
N LEU A 56 -8.50 10.40 6.39
CA LEU A 56 -8.03 10.52 7.77
C LEU A 56 -7.92 11.99 8.20
N SER A 57 -7.36 12.84 7.34
CA SER A 57 -7.25 14.28 7.60
C SER A 57 -8.64 14.92 7.75
N ASP A 58 -9.59 14.57 6.88
CA ASP A 58 -10.97 15.05 6.96
C ASP A 58 -11.67 14.62 8.25
N GLY A 59 -11.47 13.37 8.66
CA GLY A 59 -11.96 12.88 9.95
C GLY A 59 -11.36 13.66 11.13
N GLY A 60 -10.05 13.98 11.07
CA GLY A 60 -9.38 14.82 12.07
C GLY A 60 -9.98 16.22 12.14
N VAL A 61 -10.25 16.85 10.99
CA VAL A 61 -10.89 18.17 10.92
C VAL A 61 -12.33 18.11 11.44
N ALA A 62 -13.09 17.09 11.10
CA ALA A 62 -14.44 16.89 11.63
C ALA A 62 -14.45 16.73 13.17
N ALA A 63 -13.36 16.20 13.72
CA ALA A 63 -13.14 16.09 15.16
C ALA A 63 -12.55 17.36 15.82
N GLY A 64 -12.35 18.45 15.04
CA GLY A 64 -11.93 19.76 15.56
C GLY A 64 -10.44 20.08 15.40
N LEU A 65 -9.64 19.25 14.73
CA LEU A 65 -8.22 19.57 14.47
C LEU A 65 -8.08 20.63 13.36
N PRO A 66 -7.09 21.54 13.46
CA PRO A 66 -6.69 22.38 12.33
C PRO A 66 -6.26 21.50 11.12
N ARG A 67 -6.59 21.92 9.91
CA ARG A 67 -6.34 21.17 8.68
C ARG A 67 -4.87 20.77 8.49
N ASP A 68 -3.97 21.70 8.71
CA ASP A 68 -2.52 21.48 8.54
C ASP A 68 -1.98 20.45 9.54
N VAL A 69 -2.48 20.45 10.77
CA VAL A 69 -2.14 19.47 11.82
C VAL A 69 -2.73 18.11 11.45
N ALA A 70 -4.02 18.05 11.11
CA ALA A 70 -4.70 16.81 10.73
C ALA A 70 -4.00 16.09 9.57
N THR A 71 -3.63 16.83 8.52
CA THR A 71 -2.93 16.27 7.36
C THR A 71 -1.55 15.71 7.72
N LYS A 72 -0.77 16.43 8.51
CA LYS A 72 0.55 15.96 8.95
C LYS A 72 0.46 14.71 9.83
N LEU A 73 -0.49 14.68 10.76
CA LEU A 73 -0.73 13.52 11.62
C LEU A 73 -1.18 12.31 10.79
N ALA A 74 -2.11 12.48 9.85
CA ALA A 74 -2.57 11.40 8.98
C ALA A 74 -1.42 10.81 8.16
N ALA A 75 -0.62 11.66 7.51
CA ALA A 75 0.52 11.21 6.72
C ALA A 75 1.57 10.48 7.57
N GLN A 76 1.90 11.03 8.75
CA GLN A 76 2.87 10.40 9.68
C GLN A 76 2.34 9.06 10.22
N THR A 77 1.04 8.95 10.48
CA THR A 77 0.42 7.70 10.93
C THR A 77 0.55 6.60 9.87
N VAL A 78 0.24 6.91 8.62
CA VAL A 78 0.37 5.94 7.51
C VAL A 78 1.83 5.54 7.30
N LEU A 79 2.76 6.51 7.34
CA LEU A 79 4.20 6.23 7.25
C LEU A 79 4.67 5.30 8.37
N GLY A 80 4.29 5.57 9.61
CA GLY A 80 4.66 4.76 10.77
C GLY A 80 4.11 3.34 10.69
N ALA A 81 2.84 3.18 10.31
CA ALA A 81 2.21 1.87 10.15
C ALA A 81 2.88 1.06 9.03
N ALA A 82 3.16 1.66 7.87
CA ALA A 82 3.86 1.01 6.78
C ALA A 82 5.29 0.58 7.19
N LYS A 83 6.00 1.46 7.90
CA LYS A 83 7.34 1.18 8.41
C LYS A 83 7.35 -0.01 9.38
N MET A 84 6.38 -0.08 10.29
CA MET A 84 6.24 -1.21 11.22
C MET A 84 6.09 -2.55 10.47
N VAL A 85 5.26 -2.61 9.43
CA VAL A 85 5.11 -3.83 8.62
C VAL A 85 6.42 -4.24 7.97
N LEU A 86 7.16 -3.28 7.38
CA LEU A 86 8.40 -3.54 6.66
C LEU A 86 9.56 -3.95 7.59
N GLU A 87 9.69 -3.30 8.73
CA GLU A 87 10.82 -3.53 9.66
C GLU A 87 10.62 -4.76 10.55
N THR A 88 9.38 -5.02 10.96
CA THR A 88 9.11 -6.16 11.86
C THR A 88 8.81 -7.45 11.11
N GLY A 89 8.34 -7.37 9.86
CA GLY A 89 7.84 -8.51 9.10
C GLY A 89 6.57 -9.14 9.69
N GLN A 90 5.97 -8.53 10.70
CA GLN A 90 4.75 -9.06 11.31
C GLN A 90 3.54 -8.89 10.38
N HIS A 91 2.61 -9.82 10.49
CA HIS A 91 1.35 -9.74 9.76
C HIS A 91 0.57 -8.47 10.17
N PRO A 92 0.04 -7.68 9.20
CA PRO A 92 -0.69 -6.45 9.52
C PRO A 92 -1.85 -6.63 10.51
N GLY A 93 -2.52 -7.78 10.49
CA GLY A 93 -3.56 -8.12 11.47
C GLY A 93 -3.04 -8.18 12.90
N ALA A 94 -1.86 -8.77 13.13
CA ALA A 94 -1.23 -8.83 14.44
C ALA A 94 -0.83 -7.43 14.94
N LEU A 95 -0.25 -6.59 14.06
CA LEU A 95 0.07 -5.20 14.41
C LEU A 95 -1.18 -4.38 14.72
N LYS A 96 -2.28 -4.59 13.99
CA LYS A 96 -3.58 -3.97 14.26
C LYS A 96 -4.08 -4.37 15.65
N ASP A 97 -4.00 -5.65 16.02
CA ASP A 97 -4.46 -6.13 17.32
C ASP A 97 -3.64 -5.54 18.49
N GLN A 98 -2.33 -5.33 18.31
CA GLN A 98 -1.45 -4.70 19.30
C GLN A 98 -1.86 -3.25 19.65
N VAL A 99 -2.52 -2.53 18.75
CA VAL A 99 -3.00 -1.17 18.98
C VAL A 99 -4.51 -1.11 19.27
N THR A 100 -5.14 -2.27 19.47
CA THR A 100 -6.57 -2.40 19.71
C THR A 100 -6.85 -2.88 21.13
N SER A 101 -7.01 -1.93 22.06
CA SER A 101 -7.36 -2.24 23.44
C SER A 101 -8.84 -2.58 23.61
N PRO A 102 -9.21 -3.45 24.59
CA PRO A 102 -10.60 -3.76 24.88
C PRO A 102 -11.41 -2.50 25.23
N GLY A 103 -12.54 -2.29 24.51
CA GLY A 103 -13.40 -1.11 24.71
C GLY A 103 -12.75 0.22 24.35
N GLY A 104 -11.62 0.22 23.64
CA GLY A 104 -10.88 1.41 23.26
C GLY A 104 -11.40 2.09 22.00
N THR A 105 -10.87 3.27 21.70
CA THR A 105 -11.26 4.06 20.51
C THR A 105 -10.91 3.37 19.20
N THR A 106 -9.84 2.57 19.18
CA THR A 106 -9.39 1.88 17.97
C THR A 106 -10.40 0.85 17.50
N ILE A 107 -10.99 0.05 18.41
CA ILE A 107 -11.95 -0.98 18.01
C ILE A 107 -13.25 -0.37 17.44
N GLU A 108 -13.70 0.75 17.99
CA GLU A 108 -14.85 1.48 17.45
C GLU A 108 -14.57 2.02 16.04
N GLY A 109 -13.40 2.62 15.82
CA GLY A 109 -12.98 3.07 14.49
C GLY A 109 -12.87 1.94 13.49
N LEU A 110 -12.30 0.80 13.90
CA LEU A 110 -12.22 -0.40 13.05
C LEU A 110 -13.61 -0.94 12.68
N HIS A 111 -14.55 -0.92 13.61
CA HIS A 111 -15.94 -1.33 13.35
C HIS A 111 -16.58 -0.48 12.24
N GLU A 112 -16.42 0.83 12.27
CA GLU A 112 -16.94 1.71 11.22
C GLU A 112 -16.26 1.45 9.86
N LEU A 113 -14.96 1.16 9.83
CA LEU A 113 -14.26 0.79 8.59
C LEU A 113 -14.76 -0.55 8.01
N GLU A 114 -15.08 -1.53 8.87
CA GLU A 114 -15.66 -2.81 8.42
C GLU A 114 -17.10 -2.61 7.91
N LYS A 115 -17.93 -1.81 8.57
CA LYS A 115 -19.27 -1.43 8.08
C LYS A 115 -19.18 -0.75 6.70
N GLY A 116 -18.19 0.12 6.49
CA GLY A 116 -17.91 0.77 5.21
C GLY A 116 -17.23 -0.15 4.18
N GLN A 117 -17.03 -1.43 4.49
CA GLN A 117 -16.45 -2.42 3.58
C GLN A 117 -15.06 -2.01 3.02
N LEU A 118 -14.24 -1.31 3.81
CA LEU A 118 -12.93 -0.80 3.40
C LEU A 118 -12.08 -1.88 2.72
N ARG A 119 -12.00 -3.07 3.32
CA ARG A 119 -11.15 -4.17 2.79
C ARG A 119 -11.61 -4.63 1.41
N ALA A 120 -12.90 -4.86 1.23
CA ALA A 120 -13.46 -5.26 -0.05
C ALA A 120 -13.24 -4.19 -1.12
N THR A 121 -13.43 -2.93 -0.77
CA THR A 121 -13.23 -1.79 -1.67
C THR A 121 -11.78 -1.67 -2.14
N VAL A 122 -10.82 -1.78 -1.24
CA VAL A 122 -9.38 -1.73 -1.59
C VAL A 122 -8.97 -2.93 -2.46
N ILE A 123 -9.43 -4.14 -2.13
CA ILE A 123 -9.19 -5.33 -2.96
C ILE A 123 -9.72 -5.12 -4.38
N ASN A 124 -10.94 -4.60 -4.50
CA ASN A 124 -11.56 -4.34 -5.80
C ASN A 124 -10.83 -3.26 -6.60
N ALA A 125 -10.32 -2.21 -5.94
CA ALA A 125 -9.53 -1.17 -6.60
C ALA A 125 -8.26 -1.76 -7.23
N VAL A 126 -7.50 -2.58 -6.50
CA VAL A 126 -6.31 -3.26 -7.01
C VAL A 126 -6.66 -4.17 -8.19
N ARG A 127 -7.73 -4.96 -8.08
CA ARG A 127 -8.20 -5.86 -9.16
C ARG A 127 -8.60 -5.07 -10.40
N ALA A 128 -9.37 -4.00 -10.26
CA ALA A 128 -9.82 -3.17 -11.38
C ALA A 128 -8.62 -2.53 -12.12
N ALA A 129 -7.65 -2.00 -11.39
CA ALA A 129 -6.43 -1.43 -11.98
C ALA A 129 -5.58 -2.50 -12.69
N THR A 130 -5.46 -3.71 -12.12
CA THR A 130 -4.79 -4.85 -12.73
C THR A 130 -5.44 -5.23 -14.07
N GLU A 131 -6.76 -5.35 -14.10
CA GLU A 131 -7.49 -5.68 -15.33
C GLU A 131 -7.38 -4.56 -16.39
N LYS A 132 -7.35 -3.31 -15.96
CA LYS A 132 -7.11 -2.18 -16.88
C LYS A 132 -5.69 -2.26 -17.47
N SER A 133 -4.68 -2.57 -16.66
CA SER A 133 -3.29 -2.75 -17.09
C SER A 133 -3.17 -3.83 -18.17
N LYS A 134 -3.78 -4.99 -17.95
CA LYS A 134 -3.82 -6.08 -18.94
C LYS A 134 -4.42 -5.65 -20.29
N LYS A 135 -5.53 -4.90 -20.25
CA LYS A 135 -6.18 -4.40 -21.48
C LYS A 135 -5.29 -3.40 -22.23
N LEU A 136 -4.52 -2.56 -21.52
CA LEU A 136 -3.59 -1.63 -22.13
C LEU A 136 -2.38 -2.32 -22.78
N GLY A 137 -1.95 -3.44 -22.22
CA GLY A 137 -0.84 -4.25 -22.76
C GLY A 137 -1.21 -5.12 -23.98
N GLN A 138 -2.50 -5.21 -24.33
CA GLN A 138 -3.00 -5.99 -25.49
C GLN A 138 -3.20 -5.15 -26.75
N GLY A 139 -3.05 -3.83 -26.68
CA GLY A 139 -3.14 -2.88 -27.80
C GLY A 139 -1.80 -2.34 -28.18
#